data_d959ac4c37834d1d94b396bbeb20765d
#
_entry.id   d959ac4c37834d1d94b396bbeb20765d
#
_cell.length_a   1.000
_cell.length_b   1.000
_cell.length_c   1.000
_cell.angle_alpha   90.00
_cell.angle_beta   90.00
_cell.angle_gamma   90.00
#
_symmetry.space_group_name_H-M   'P 1'
#
loop_
_entity.id
_entity.type
_entity.pdbx_description
1 polymer ?
#
loop_
_entity_poly.entity_id
_entity_poly.type
_entity_poly.pdbx_seq_one_letter_code
_entity_poly.pdbx_strand_id
1 'polypeptide(L)'
;MTTTNHRVQGLNNDEVPADWPAISGREVAWLRERFPQLEGAGPVLWHSPRPMSAAGIVESAAGRVFIKRHHHSVRDAASLTEEHRFIAHLAAAGVPVVHVLKDRDGATAVEHDGWTYEVHAVANGEDLYRDAPSWTPLTDLDQAREAGRMLATLHLASASYTAPQRSTHLLVTRDDLLRTADPIAMLERDFIERPALADYLSHKPWQHDLEQAVLPWHAGLADRLQAEPRLWAHNDWHVSNLLWRREGDATVIASVLDFGLASPTSALFDLATAIERNAVAWLELDRGAQGVHADIALALLDGYRRVRPLSAAQVHLLADLLPVVHFDFALSEVEYFQGATGSTADADVAYHVFLLGHAQWFRSSDGQTLLAALHAAA
;
A
#
# COMPACT_ATOMS: atom_id res chain seq x y z
N MET A 1 7.32 35.34 -0.80
CA MET A 1 7.76 34.09 -0.17
C MET A 1 7.77 33.05 -1.28
N THR A 2 8.93 32.66 -1.75
CA THR A 2 9.10 31.63 -2.77
C THR A 2 8.67 30.32 -2.16
N THR A 3 7.50 29.83 -2.54
CA THR A 3 7.13 28.43 -2.35
C THR A 3 8.17 27.63 -3.13
N THR A 4 9.11 27.03 -2.43
CA THR A 4 9.93 25.97 -3.00
C THR A 4 8.93 24.92 -3.53
N ASN A 5 8.88 24.76 -4.85
CA ASN A 5 8.05 23.73 -5.48
C ASN A 5 8.50 22.38 -4.93
N HIS A 6 7.77 21.89 -3.93
CA HIS A 6 7.96 20.52 -3.45
C HIS A 6 7.56 19.58 -4.61
N ARG A 7 8.48 18.72 -5.01
CA ARG A 7 8.25 17.75 -6.09
C ARG A 7 8.17 16.35 -5.50
N VAL A 8 7.34 15.54 -6.13
CA VAL A 8 7.08 14.15 -5.73
C VAL A 8 7.15 13.25 -6.95
N GLN A 9 7.23 11.96 -6.72
CA GLN A 9 7.15 10.95 -7.77
C GLN A 9 5.72 10.93 -8.36
N GLY A 10 5.60 11.13 -9.67
CA GLY A 10 4.33 10.94 -10.40
C GLY A 10 4.05 9.49 -10.74
N LEU A 11 2.85 9.23 -11.26
CA LEU A 11 2.40 7.88 -11.64
C LEU A 11 3.29 7.20 -12.69
N ASN A 12 3.93 7.98 -13.57
CA ASN A 12 4.84 7.49 -14.62
C ASN A 12 6.31 7.60 -14.22
N ASN A 13 6.62 7.63 -12.92
CA ASN A 13 7.97 7.79 -12.38
C ASN A 13 8.65 9.15 -12.71
N ASP A 14 7.92 10.09 -13.28
CA ASP A 14 8.39 11.44 -13.48
C ASP A 14 8.34 12.23 -12.18
N GLU A 15 9.24 13.20 -12.02
CA GLU A 15 9.19 14.15 -10.93
C GLU A 15 8.16 15.24 -11.24
N VAL A 16 7.07 15.29 -10.47
CA VAL A 16 5.94 16.21 -10.67
C VAL A 16 5.73 17.13 -9.46
N PRO A 17 5.00 18.26 -9.61
CA PRO A 17 4.54 19.04 -8.45
C PRO A 17 3.70 18.16 -7.53
N ALA A 18 3.89 18.30 -6.20
CA ALA A 18 3.09 17.56 -5.23
C ALA A 18 1.62 18.02 -5.26
N ASP A 19 0.69 17.06 -5.14
CA ASP A 19 -0.76 17.33 -5.02
C ASP A 19 -1.06 18.20 -3.77
N TRP A 20 -0.30 17.97 -2.72
CA TRP A 20 -0.46 18.63 -1.43
C TRP A 20 0.76 19.47 -1.08
N PRO A 21 0.56 20.69 -0.56
CA PRO A 21 1.69 21.54 -0.16
C PRO A 21 2.54 20.86 0.92
N ALA A 22 3.83 21.13 0.94
CA ALA A 22 4.73 20.62 1.98
C ALA A 22 4.31 21.09 3.38
N ILE A 23 4.61 20.29 4.42
CA ILE A 23 4.37 20.65 5.82
C ILE A 23 5.16 21.92 6.15
N SER A 24 4.46 22.93 6.65
CA SER A 24 5.01 24.24 6.96
C SER A 24 5.50 24.35 8.40
N GLY A 25 6.39 25.33 8.66
CA GLY A 25 6.81 25.64 10.02
C GLY A 25 5.68 26.09 10.96
N ARG A 26 4.57 26.63 10.41
CA ARG A 26 3.38 26.99 11.20
C ARG A 26 2.67 25.72 11.70
N GLU A 27 2.54 24.72 10.86
CA GLU A 27 1.95 23.42 11.24
C GLU A 27 2.83 22.70 12.28
N VAL A 28 4.16 22.71 12.11
CA VAL A 28 5.07 22.17 13.12
C VAL A 28 4.93 22.89 14.45
N ALA A 29 4.79 24.22 14.44
CA ALA A 29 4.59 25.01 15.67
C ALA A 29 3.28 24.66 16.37
N TRP A 30 2.18 24.47 15.62
CA TRP A 30 0.89 24.04 16.14
C TRP A 30 0.95 22.62 16.71
N LEU A 31 1.59 21.67 16.01
CA LEU A 31 1.77 20.29 16.47
C LEU A 31 2.61 20.21 17.75
N ARG A 32 3.61 21.09 17.89
CA ARG A 32 4.47 21.16 19.10
C ARG A 32 3.69 21.49 20.37
N GLU A 33 2.60 22.25 20.28
CA GLU A 33 1.73 22.53 21.42
C GLU A 33 0.95 21.28 21.88
N ARG A 34 0.72 20.35 20.98
CA ARG A 34 -0.06 19.14 21.21
C ARG A 34 0.78 17.92 21.53
N PHE A 35 1.89 17.72 20.84
CA PHE A 35 2.77 16.55 20.99
C PHE A 35 4.01 16.90 21.81
N PRO A 36 4.15 16.38 23.05
CA PRO A 36 5.34 16.64 23.88
C PRO A 36 6.65 16.25 23.20
N GLN A 37 6.60 15.22 22.34
CA GLN A 37 7.77 14.71 21.61
C GLN A 37 8.29 15.71 20.56
N LEU A 38 7.54 16.71 20.21
CA LEU A 38 7.94 17.80 19.32
C LEU A 38 8.48 19.03 20.06
N GLU A 39 8.68 18.96 21.38
CA GLU A 39 9.28 20.07 22.14
C GLU A 39 10.64 20.46 21.55
N GLY A 40 10.83 21.75 21.30
CA GLY A 40 12.04 22.27 20.66
C GLY A 40 12.17 21.95 19.16
N ALA A 41 11.14 21.39 18.51
CA ALA A 41 11.19 21.06 17.09
C ALA A 41 11.53 22.30 16.24
N GLY A 42 12.52 22.12 15.39
CA GLY A 42 12.98 23.07 14.40
C GLY A 42 12.21 23.00 13.07
N PRO A 43 12.78 23.53 11.99
CA PRO A 43 12.19 23.40 10.65
C PRO A 43 12.15 21.94 10.18
N VAL A 44 11.33 21.68 9.15
CA VAL A 44 11.33 20.38 8.47
C VAL A 44 12.67 20.20 7.74
N LEU A 45 13.37 19.13 8.05
CA LEU A 45 14.71 18.82 7.51
C LEU A 45 14.65 18.01 6.20
N TRP A 46 13.59 17.23 6.04
CA TRP A 46 13.37 16.37 4.90
C TRP A 46 11.88 16.26 4.61
N HIS A 47 11.52 16.24 3.33
CA HIS A 47 10.17 16.00 2.85
C HIS A 47 10.12 14.71 2.05
N SER A 48 9.04 13.95 2.25
CA SER A 48 8.81 12.72 1.48
C SER A 48 8.62 13.05 -0.02
N PRO A 49 9.28 12.32 -0.92
CA PRO A 49 9.01 12.42 -2.35
C PRO A 49 7.79 11.59 -2.79
N ARG A 50 7.08 10.94 -1.86
CA ARG A 50 5.91 10.10 -2.19
C ARG A 50 4.66 10.96 -2.37
N PRO A 51 3.81 10.63 -3.37
CA PRO A 51 2.54 11.33 -3.61
C PRO A 51 1.48 10.96 -2.56
N MET A 52 0.27 11.49 -2.70
CA MET A 52 -0.96 11.16 -1.95
C MET A 52 -0.99 11.63 -0.50
N SER A 53 0.15 11.99 0.12
CA SER A 53 0.23 12.60 1.44
C SER A 53 1.46 13.49 1.55
N ALA A 54 1.46 14.45 2.48
CA ALA A 54 2.66 15.21 2.80
C ALA A 54 3.31 14.64 4.06
N ALA A 55 4.60 14.35 4.01
CA ALA A 55 5.33 13.90 5.18
C ALA A 55 6.69 14.57 5.28
N GLY A 56 7.20 14.66 6.52
CA GLY A 56 8.49 15.27 6.78
C GLY A 56 9.11 14.83 8.09
N ILE A 57 10.41 15.09 8.22
CA ILE A 57 11.17 14.81 9.44
C ILE A 57 11.61 16.14 10.06
N VAL A 58 11.42 16.26 11.36
CA VAL A 58 11.90 17.37 12.19
C VAL A 58 12.87 16.86 13.24
N GLU A 59 13.80 17.72 13.68
CA GLU A 59 14.63 17.48 14.86
C GLU A 59 13.98 18.14 16.06
N SER A 60 13.80 17.42 17.15
CA SER A 60 13.24 17.88 18.41
C SER A 60 14.21 17.64 19.58
N ALA A 61 13.87 18.11 20.78
CA ALA A 61 14.66 17.81 21.97
C ALA A 61 14.70 16.30 22.32
N ALA A 62 13.67 15.55 21.87
CA ALA A 62 13.57 14.10 22.05
C ALA A 62 14.27 13.30 20.92
N GLY A 63 14.84 13.97 19.91
CA GLY A 63 15.42 13.38 18.72
C GLY A 63 14.56 13.61 17.47
N ARG A 64 14.78 12.80 16.42
CA ARG A 64 14.09 12.94 15.14
C ARG A 64 12.69 12.37 15.21
N VAL A 65 11.74 13.14 14.68
CA VAL A 65 10.31 12.81 14.66
C VAL A 65 9.79 12.90 13.23
N PHE A 66 8.98 11.93 12.82
CA PHE A 66 8.31 11.89 11.52
C PHE A 66 6.89 12.42 11.68
N ILE A 67 6.48 13.33 10.80
CA ILE A 67 5.14 13.90 10.74
C ILE A 67 4.55 13.54 9.39
N LYS A 68 3.34 12.97 9.35
CA LYS A 68 2.57 12.72 8.13
C LYS A 68 1.23 13.46 8.20
N ARG A 69 0.80 14.00 7.08
CA ARG A 69 -0.40 14.81 6.98
C ARG A 69 -1.21 14.38 5.76
N HIS A 70 -2.49 14.20 5.98
CA HIS A 70 -3.47 13.84 4.96
C HIS A 70 -4.49 14.96 4.78
N HIS A 71 -5.04 15.12 3.58
CA HIS A 71 -6.23 15.93 3.41
C HIS A 71 -7.41 15.24 4.11
N HIS A 72 -8.26 16.00 4.80
CA HIS A 72 -9.35 15.43 5.60
C HIS A 72 -10.35 14.60 4.79
N SER A 73 -10.51 14.88 3.48
CA SER A 73 -11.36 14.07 2.58
C SER A 73 -10.78 12.69 2.28
N VAL A 74 -9.48 12.48 2.51
CA VAL A 74 -8.80 11.18 2.30
C VAL A 74 -8.71 10.41 3.61
N ARG A 75 -8.35 11.10 4.70
CA ARG A 75 -8.25 10.52 6.06
C ARG A 75 -8.71 11.55 7.07
N ASP A 76 -9.71 11.20 7.84
CA ASP A 76 -10.07 11.88 9.09
C ASP A 76 -9.38 11.21 10.29
N ALA A 77 -9.51 11.80 11.48
CA ALA A 77 -8.88 11.27 12.68
C ALA A 77 -9.45 9.89 13.08
N ALA A 78 -10.71 9.63 12.77
CA ALA A 78 -11.35 8.34 13.07
C ALA A 78 -10.74 7.22 12.20
N SER A 79 -10.62 7.43 10.89
CA SER A 79 -10.07 6.45 9.94
C SER A 79 -8.57 6.20 10.18
N LEU A 80 -7.77 7.22 10.55
CA LEU A 80 -6.39 7.01 10.97
C LEU A 80 -6.30 6.24 12.29
N THR A 81 -7.23 6.47 13.23
CA THR A 81 -7.24 5.73 14.48
C THR A 81 -7.52 4.23 14.28
N GLU A 82 -8.29 3.84 13.25
CA GLU A 82 -8.49 2.43 12.88
C GLU A 82 -7.14 1.77 12.51
N GLU A 83 -6.35 2.43 11.68
CA GLU A 83 -5.01 2.01 11.27
C GLU A 83 -4.06 1.93 12.48
N HIS A 84 -4.02 2.96 13.30
CA HIS A 84 -3.14 3.03 14.47
C HIS A 84 -3.44 1.94 15.51
N ARG A 85 -4.69 1.50 15.64
CA ARG A 85 -5.07 0.36 16.50
C ARG A 85 -4.47 -0.95 15.97
N PHE A 86 -4.48 -1.15 14.66
CA PHE A 86 -3.85 -2.32 14.05
C PHE A 86 -2.33 -2.31 14.24
N ILE A 87 -1.68 -1.17 13.99
CA ILE A 87 -0.23 -1.00 14.25
C ILE A 87 0.10 -1.31 15.73
N ALA A 88 -0.69 -0.78 16.67
CA ALA A 88 -0.48 -1.02 18.09
C ALA A 88 -0.64 -2.51 18.47
N HIS A 89 -1.60 -3.22 17.85
CA HIS A 89 -1.78 -4.66 18.02
C HIS A 89 -0.55 -5.44 17.53
N LEU A 90 -0.04 -5.13 16.33
CA LEU A 90 1.15 -5.76 15.76
C LEU A 90 2.40 -5.50 16.63
N ALA A 91 2.57 -4.27 17.11
CA ALA A 91 3.67 -3.92 18.02
C ALA A 91 3.61 -4.73 19.32
N ALA A 92 2.41 -4.89 19.90
CA ALA A 92 2.21 -5.70 21.12
C ALA A 92 2.49 -7.19 20.87
N ALA A 93 2.31 -7.68 19.64
CA ALA A 93 2.66 -9.03 19.22
C ALA A 93 4.15 -9.19 18.82
N GLY A 94 4.97 -8.13 18.93
CA GLY A 94 6.40 -8.16 18.66
C GLY A 94 6.78 -8.00 17.17
N VAL A 95 5.85 -7.60 16.30
CA VAL A 95 6.16 -7.24 14.91
C VAL A 95 6.86 -5.88 14.91
N PRO A 96 7.99 -5.72 14.19
CA PRO A 96 8.72 -4.46 14.16
C PRO A 96 8.01 -3.44 13.26
N VAL A 97 7.06 -2.72 13.82
CA VAL A 97 6.27 -1.69 13.12
C VAL A 97 6.64 -0.29 13.61
N VAL A 98 6.17 0.74 12.91
CA VAL A 98 6.32 2.13 13.33
C VAL A 98 5.70 2.38 14.72
N HIS A 99 6.28 3.32 15.45
CA HIS A 99 5.74 3.75 16.74
C HIS A 99 4.96 5.06 16.58
N VAL A 100 3.63 4.94 16.59
CA VAL A 100 2.72 6.09 16.52
C VAL A 100 2.72 6.79 17.88
N LEU A 101 2.99 8.09 17.88
CA LEU A 101 3.05 8.93 19.08
C LEU A 101 1.65 9.44 19.44
N LYS A 102 1.45 9.70 20.72
CA LYS A 102 0.20 10.26 21.24
C LYS A 102 0.40 11.72 21.58
N ASP A 103 -0.64 12.52 21.32
CA ASP A 103 -0.70 13.88 21.81
C ASP A 103 -0.93 13.94 23.33
N ARG A 104 -1.03 15.15 23.89
CA ARG A 104 -1.25 15.37 25.34
C ARG A 104 -2.57 14.79 25.87
N ASP A 105 -3.56 14.63 24.99
CA ASP A 105 -4.89 14.10 25.31
C ASP A 105 -4.98 12.59 25.04
N GLY A 106 -3.89 11.95 24.56
CA GLY A 106 -3.80 10.53 24.25
C GLY A 106 -4.27 10.17 22.85
N ALA A 107 -4.60 11.14 22.00
CA ALA A 107 -4.96 10.92 20.60
C ALA A 107 -3.73 10.62 19.73
N THR A 108 -3.89 9.69 18.78
CA THR A 108 -2.84 9.32 17.81
C THR A 108 -2.99 10.02 16.47
N ALA A 109 -4.15 10.63 16.21
CA ALA A 109 -4.45 11.44 15.05
C ALA A 109 -5.16 12.73 15.50
N VAL A 110 -4.80 13.86 14.90
CA VAL A 110 -5.37 15.17 15.23
C VAL A 110 -5.71 15.95 13.97
N GLU A 111 -6.80 16.72 14.02
CA GLU A 111 -7.28 17.51 12.87
C GLU A 111 -7.02 19.00 13.09
N HIS A 112 -6.65 19.69 11.99
CA HIS A 112 -6.46 21.12 11.99
C HIS A 112 -6.52 21.69 10.56
N ASP A 113 -7.29 22.75 10.37
CA ASP A 113 -7.38 23.52 9.12
C ASP A 113 -7.60 22.65 7.86
N GLY A 114 -8.48 21.64 7.96
CA GLY A 114 -8.81 20.76 6.83
C GLY A 114 -7.79 19.62 6.61
N TRP A 115 -6.86 19.45 7.53
CA TRP A 115 -5.85 18.40 7.50
C TRP A 115 -5.92 17.49 8.72
N THR A 116 -5.54 16.24 8.52
CA THR A 116 -5.36 15.24 9.59
C THR A 116 -3.89 14.89 9.69
N TYR A 117 -3.36 14.93 10.90
CA TYR A 117 -1.94 14.71 11.21
C TYR A 117 -1.76 13.46 12.06
N GLU A 118 -0.71 12.76 11.77
CA GLU A 118 -0.13 11.70 12.61
C GLU A 118 1.35 11.98 12.84
N VAL A 119 1.85 11.58 14.00
CA VAL A 119 3.23 11.80 14.41
C VAL A 119 3.83 10.47 14.85
N HIS A 120 5.01 10.14 14.32
CA HIS A 120 5.69 8.87 14.60
C HIS A 120 7.11 9.12 15.12
N ALA A 121 7.60 8.24 15.98
CA ALA A 121 9.03 8.12 16.14
C ALA A 121 9.66 7.72 14.79
N VAL A 122 10.83 8.25 14.47
CA VAL A 122 11.56 7.79 13.28
C VAL A 122 11.89 6.31 13.47
N ALA A 123 11.47 5.50 12.50
CA ALA A 123 11.61 4.06 12.55
C ALA A 123 13.10 3.64 12.50
N ASN A 124 13.41 2.53 13.13
CA ASN A 124 14.75 1.95 13.12
C ASN A 124 15.05 1.25 11.79
N GLY A 125 16.30 1.28 11.39
CA GLY A 125 16.76 0.61 10.17
C GLY A 125 17.21 1.57 9.09
N GLU A 126 17.71 1.01 8.01
CA GLU A 126 18.18 1.71 6.83
C GLU A 126 17.22 1.49 5.67
N ASP A 127 16.88 2.56 4.97
CA ASP A 127 16.13 2.50 3.71
C ASP A 127 17.11 2.20 2.57
N LEU A 128 17.24 0.91 2.25
CA LEU A 128 18.13 0.43 1.19
C LEU A 128 17.62 0.81 -0.21
N TYR A 129 16.35 1.18 -0.34
CA TYR A 129 15.69 1.53 -1.58
C TYR A 129 15.27 3.00 -1.63
N ARG A 130 15.89 3.86 -0.81
CA ARG A 130 15.57 5.29 -0.67
C ARG A 130 15.49 6.05 -1.98
N ASP A 131 16.44 5.77 -2.87
CA ASP A 131 16.59 6.46 -4.15
C ASP A 131 15.89 5.74 -5.30
N ALA A 132 15.22 4.61 -5.00
CA ALA A 132 14.44 3.86 -5.97
C ALA A 132 13.00 4.40 -6.06
N PRO A 133 12.38 4.36 -7.25
CA PRO A 133 10.95 4.61 -7.40
C PRO A 133 10.11 3.67 -6.54
N SER A 134 8.86 4.06 -6.25
CA SER A 134 7.87 3.12 -5.71
C SER A 134 7.71 1.94 -6.67
N TRP A 135 7.41 0.74 -6.12
CA TRP A 135 7.23 -0.49 -6.89
C TRP A 135 8.47 -0.95 -7.69
N THR A 136 9.66 -0.51 -7.27
CA THR A 136 10.91 -1.13 -7.74
C THR A 136 10.99 -2.55 -7.19
N PRO A 137 11.29 -3.55 -8.03
CA PRO A 137 11.49 -4.92 -7.56
C PRO A 137 12.61 -5.06 -6.54
N LEU A 138 12.49 -6.05 -5.66
CA LEU A 138 13.62 -6.52 -4.87
C LEU A 138 14.74 -7.01 -5.79
N THR A 139 15.97 -6.75 -5.43
CA THR A 139 17.17 -7.13 -6.22
C THR A 139 17.98 -8.24 -5.59
N ASP A 140 17.66 -8.64 -4.36
CA ASP A 140 18.40 -9.63 -3.57
C ASP A 140 17.43 -10.74 -3.11
N LEU A 141 17.80 -12.00 -3.37
CA LEU A 141 16.97 -13.16 -3.05
C LEU A 141 16.84 -13.41 -1.55
N ASP A 142 17.84 -13.05 -0.75
CA ASP A 142 17.76 -13.21 0.70
C ASP A 142 16.89 -12.12 1.32
N GLN A 143 16.91 -10.90 0.77
CA GLN A 143 15.95 -9.86 1.12
C GLN A 143 14.52 -10.28 0.73
N ALA A 144 14.32 -10.89 -0.43
CA ALA A 144 13.01 -11.40 -0.85
C ALA A 144 12.48 -12.50 0.10
N ARG A 145 13.36 -13.44 0.52
CA ARG A 145 13.00 -14.46 1.53
C ARG A 145 12.65 -13.82 2.86
N GLU A 146 13.42 -12.84 3.30
CA GLU A 146 13.16 -12.13 4.56
C GLU A 146 11.85 -11.32 4.48
N ALA A 147 11.56 -10.66 3.35
CA ALA A 147 10.29 -9.96 3.13
C ALA A 147 9.10 -10.94 3.23
N GLY A 148 9.18 -12.12 2.61
CA GLY A 148 8.17 -13.15 2.74
C GLY A 148 8.04 -13.70 4.15
N ARG A 149 9.15 -13.95 4.84
CA ARG A 149 9.18 -14.40 6.24
C ARG A 149 8.50 -13.39 7.17
N MET A 150 8.81 -12.12 7.03
CA MET A 150 8.25 -11.05 7.87
C MET A 150 6.76 -10.84 7.59
N LEU A 151 6.32 -10.89 6.32
CA LEU A 151 4.90 -10.83 5.97
C LEU A 151 4.11 -11.98 6.61
N ALA A 152 4.64 -13.21 6.55
CA ALA A 152 4.02 -14.35 7.22
C ALA A 152 3.94 -14.17 8.75
N THR A 153 4.98 -13.58 9.36
CA THR A 153 5.02 -13.24 10.78
C THR A 153 3.95 -12.21 11.14
N LEU A 154 3.79 -11.17 10.31
CA LEU A 154 2.73 -10.18 10.45
C LEU A 154 1.34 -10.85 10.38
N HIS A 155 1.10 -11.73 9.40
CA HIS A 155 -0.17 -12.44 9.26
C HIS A 155 -0.49 -13.34 10.47
N LEU A 156 0.50 -13.99 11.06
CA LEU A 156 0.30 -14.77 12.29
C LEU A 156 -0.07 -13.86 13.46
N ALA A 157 0.58 -12.70 13.59
CA ALA A 157 0.24 -11.72 14.62
C ALA A 157 -1.16 -11.13 14.40
N SER A 158 -1.56 -10.91 13.16
CA SER A 158 -2.88 -10.38 12.79
C SER A 158 -4.04 -11.34 13.08
N ALA A 159 -3.78 -12.64 13.19
CA ALA A 159 -4.84 -13.66 13.35
C ALA A 159 -5.74 -13.44 14.59
N SER A 160 -5.25 -12.75 15.61
CA SER A 160 -6.02 -12.41 16.81
C SER A 160 -6.63 -11.00 16.79
N TYR A 161 -6.37 -10.20 15.73
CA TYR A 161 -6.93 -8.87 15.59
C TYR A 161 -8.29 -8.92 14.92
N THR A 162 -9.32 -8.45 15.62
CA THR A 162 -10.69 -8.40 15.11
C THR A 162 -11.18 -6.95 15.10
N ALA A 163 -11.39 -6.42 13.93
CA ALA A 163 -11.99 -5.11 13.71
C ALA A 163 -12.81 -5.13 12.40
N PRO A 164 -13.85 -4.28 12.26
CA PRO A 164 -14.61 -4.19 11.03
C PRO A 164 -13.74 -3.70 9.87
N GLN A 165 -14.30 -3.70 8.65
CA GLN A 165 -13.71 -3.02 7.51
C GLN A 165 -13.53 -1.53 7.81
N ARG A 166 -12.51 -0.93 7.19
CA ARG A 166 -12.24 0.52 7.29
C ARG A 166 -13.46 1.33 6.88
N SER A 167 -13.65 2.44 7.56
CA SER A 167 -14.77 3.36 7.35
C SER A 167 -14.69 4.15 6.05
N THR A 168 -13.54 4.15 5.37
CA THR A 168 -13.33 4.82 4.07
C THR A 168 -13.00 3.84 2.96
N HIS A 169 -13.36 4.19 1.72
CA HIS A 169 -12.93 3.51 0.49
C HIS A 169 -11.64 4.10 -0.09
N LEU A 170 -11.41 5.41 0.11
CA LEU A 170 -10.28 6.11 -0.52
C LEU A 170 -8.95 5.57 -0.02
N LEU A 171 -8.13 5.10 -0.96
CA LEU A 171 -6.78 4.59 -0.73
C LEU A 171 -6.71 3.57 0.42
N VAL A 172 -7.71 2.68 0.47
CA VAL A 172 -7.76 1.51 1.36
C VAL A 172 -8.03 0.29 0.49
N THR A 173 -7.27 -0.75 0.68
CA THR A 173 -7.44 -1.98 -0.10
C THR A 173 -8.64 -2.77 0.39
N ARG A 174 -9.42 -3.33 -0.54
CA ARG A 174 -10.54 -4.25 -0.30
C ARG A 174 -10.45 -5.44 -1.24
N ASP A 175 -10.96 -6.58 -0.84
CA ASP A 175 -11.06 -7.77 -1.70
C ASP A 175 -12.50 -8.18 -1.99
N ASP A 176 -13.48 -7.30 -1.69
CA ASP A 176 -14.91 -7.59 -1.84
C ASP A 176 -15.30 -7.85 -3.30
N LEU A 177 -14.74 -7.06 -4.25
CA LEU A 177 -14.97 -7.27 -5.69
C LEU A 177 -14.43 -8.61 -6.18
N LEU A 178 -13.42 -9.18 -5.53
CA LEU A 178 -12.88 -10.50 -5.87
C LEU A 178 -13.66 -11.64 -5.20
N ARG A 179 -14.35 -11.36 -4.08
CA ARG A 179 -15.14 -12.34 -3.33
C ARG A 179 -16.58 -12.47 -3.80
N THR A 180 -17.07 -11.54 -4.61
CA THR A 180 -18.42 -11.63 -5.17
C THR A 180 -18.43 -12.39 -6.47
N ALA A 181 -19.54 -13.09 -6.76
CA ALA A 181 -19.76 -13.74 -8.06
C ALA A 181 -20.03 -12.73 -9.18
N ASP A 182 -20.47 -11.52 -8.84
CA ASP A 182 -20.81 -10.46 -9.79
C ASP A 182 -20.16 -9.12 -9.35
N PRO A 183 -18.91 -8.88 -9.76
CA PRO A 183 -18.19 -7.65 -9.42
C PRO A 183 -18.83 -6.39 -10.03
N ILE A 184 -19.43 -6.49 -11.22
CA ILE A 184 -20.08 -5.35 -11.89
C ILE A 184 -21.27 -4.90 -11.07
N ALA A 185 -22.19 -5.80 -10.75
CA ALA A 185 -23.36 -5.46 -9.95
C ALA A 185 -22.99 -4.99 -8.54
N MET A 186 -21.89 -5.47 -7.97
CA MET A 186 -21.39 -4.97 -6.70
C MET A 186 -20.88 -3.53 -6.82
N LEU A 187 -20.06 -3.26 -7.82
CA LEU A 187 -19.50 -1.93 -8.06
C LEU A 187 -20.61 -0.89 -8.34
N GLU A 188 -21.65 -1.26 -9.09
CA GLU A 188 -22.81 -0.39 -9.32
C GLU A 188 -23.54 -0.02 -8.02
N ARG A 189 -23.65 -0.94 -7.07
CA ARG A 189 -24.21 -0.63 -5.74
C ARG A 189 -23.33 0.31 -4.93
N ASP A 190 -22.01 0.14 -5.03
CA ASP A 190 -21.03 0.94 -4.30
C ASP A 190 -20.96 2.39 -4.78
N PHE A 191 -21.47 2.72 -5.98
CA PHE A 191 -21.49 4.08 -6.51
C PHE A 191 -22.22 5.09 -5.62
N ILE A 192 -23.16 4.66 -4.78
CA ILE A 192 -23.83 5.53 -3.80
C ILE A 192 -22.83 6.10 -2.80
N GLU A 193 -21.86 5.30 -2.38
CA GLU A 193 -20.83 5.69 -1.41
C GLU A 193 -19.56 6.23 -2.08
N ARG A 194 -19.43 6.04 -3.41
CA ARG A 194 -18.29 6.40 -4.23
C ARG A 194 -18.68 7.34 -5.40
N PRO A 195 -19.24 8.54 -5.11
CA PRO A 195 -19.82 9.40 -6.15
C PRO A 195 -18.77 9.93 -7.15
N ALA A 196 -17.53 10.16 -6.75
CA ALA A 196 -16.48 10.59 -7.66
C ALA A 196 -16.05 9.48 -8.63
N LEU A 197 -16.03 8.22 -8.16
CA LEU A 197 -15.82 7.07 -9.03
C LEU A 197 -16.99 6.88 -10.00
N ALA A 198 -18.22 6.99 -9.51
CA ALA A 198 -19.44 6.90 -10.33
C ALA A 198 -19.45 7.96 -11.45
N ASP A 199 -19.12 9.21 -11.11
CA ASP A 199 -18.98 10.30 -12.07
C ASP A 199 -17.96 9.97 -13.16
N TYR A 200 -16.72 9.61 -12.78
CA TYR A 200 -15.69 9.26 -13.73
C TYR A 200 -16.10 8.10 -14.65
N LEU A 201 -16.61 7.00 -14.08
CA LEU A 201 -16.98 5.81 -14.84
C LEU A 201 -18.21 6.05 -15.75
N SER A 202 -19.09 7.02 -15.44
CA SER A 202 -20.24 7.37 -16.29
C SER A 202 -19.83 7.83 -17.70
N HIS A 203 -18.59 8.24 -17.88
CA HIS A 203 -17.99 8.69 -19.15
C HIS A 203 -17.15 7.63 -19.85
N LYS A 204 -17.13 6.39 -19.36
CA LYS A 204 -16.32 5.28 -19.88
C LYS A 204 -17.20 4.06 -20.19
N PRO A 205 -16.84 3.21 -21.15
CA PRO A 205 -17.49 1.92 -21.36
C PRO A 205 -17.00 0.88 -20.33
N TRP A 206 -16.97 1.25 -19.04
CA TRP A 206 -16.25 0.55 -17.98
C TRP A 206 -16.70 -0.91 -17.77
N GLN A 207 -18.01 -1.23 -17.93
CA GLN A 207 -18.46 -2.62 -17.84
C GLN A 207 -17.78 -3.46 -18.91
N HIS A 208 -17.80 -2.98 -20.16
CA HIS A 208 -17.13 -3.66 -21.28
C HIS A 208 -15.62 -3.78 -21.05
N ASP A 209 -14.97 -2.71 -20.58
CA ASP A 209 -13.53 -2.72 -20.32
C ASP A 209 -13.15 -3.75 -19.25
N LEU A 210 -13.93 -3.84 -18.16
CA LEU A 210 -13.74 -4.85 -17.12
C LEU A 210 -14.01 -6.26 -17.64
N GLU A 211 -15.07 -6.49 -18.43
CA GLU A 211 -15.36 -7.76 -19.07
C GLU A 211 -14.23 -8.25 -19.97
N GLN A 212 -13.53 -7.35 -20.63
CA GLN A 212 -12.42 -7.70 -21.52
C GLN A 212 -11.09 -7.89 -20.77
N ALA A 213 -10.78 -7.05 -19.80
CA ALA A 213 -9.46 -7.01 -19.17
C ALA A 213 -9.39 -7.83 -17.87
N VAL A 214 -10.35 -7.67 -16.96
CA VAL A 214 -10.29 -8.12 -15.57
C VAL A 214 -11.10 -9.40 -15.32
N LEU A 215 -12.37 -9.44 -15.75
CA LEU A 215 -13.28 -10.54 -15.42
C LEU A 215 -12.85 -11.93 -15.92
N PRO A 216 -12.11 -12.08 -17.03
CA PRO A 216 -11.57 -13.39 -17.41
C PRO A 216 -10.63 -13.99 -16.35
N TRP A 217 -9.91 -13.16 -15.59
CA TRP A 217 -9.06 -13.58 -14.49
C TRP A 217 -9.84 -13.82 -13.19
N HIS A 218 -10.96 -13.13 -13.02
CA HIS A 218 -11.85 -13.28 -11.87
C HIS A 218 -12.61 -14.61 -11.90
N ALA A 219 -12.80 -15.22 -13.06
CA ALA A 219 -13.59 -16.45 -13.21
C ALA A 219 -13.11 -17.59 -12.30
N GLY A 220 -13.98 -18.05 -11.40
CA GLY A 220 -13.69 -19.11 -10.44
C GLY A 220 -12.86 -18.70 -9.22
N LEU A 221 -12.52 -17.42 -9.05
CA LEU A 221 -11.80 -16.94 -7.86
C LEU A 221 -12.69 -16.77 -6.64
N ALA A 222 -13.91 -16.28 -6.82
CA ALA A 222 -14.80 -15.88 -5.73
C ALA A 222 -15.01 -16.98 -4.69
N ASP A 223 -15.41 -18.17 -5.11
CA ASP A 223 -15.66 -19.32 -4.21
C ASP A 223 -14.38 -19.76 -3.48
N ARG A 224 -13.25 -19.79 -4.17
CA ARG A 224 -11.95 -20.18 -3.61
C ARG A 224 -11.47 -19.14 -2.60
N LEU A 225 -11.63 -17.86 -2.88
CA LEU A 225 -11.24 -16.77 -2.00
C LEU A 225 -12.18 -16.67 -0.80
N GLN A 226 -13.48 -16.98 -0.96
CA GLN A 226 -14.41 -17.05 0.17
C GLN A 226 -14.04 -18.13 1.19
N ALA A 227 -13.39 -19.22 0.76
CA ALA A 227 -12.88 -20.27 1.65
C ALA A 227 -11.65 -19.80 2.47
N GLU A 228 -10.95 -18.75 2.04
CA GLU A 228 -9.82 -18.20 2.78
C GLU A 228 -10.32 -17.23 3.87
N PRO A 229 -9.86 -17.39 5.12
CA PRO A 229 -10.29 -16.50 6.20
C PRO A 229 -9.80 -15.07 5.97
N ARG A 230 -10.66 -14.10 6.27
CA ARG A 230 -10.25 -12.70 6.33
C ARG A 230 -9.41 -12.46 7.58
N LEU A 231 -8.39 -11.64 7.41
CA LEU A 231 -7.61 -11.06 8.49
C LEU A 231 -7.18 -9.65 8.09
N TRP A 232 -6.91 -8.81 9.07
CA TRP A 232 -6.27 -7.53 8.78
C TRP A 232 -4.87 -7.78 8.28
N ALA A 233 -4.56 -7.21 7.11
CA ALA A 233 -3.32 -7.38 6.39
C ALA A 233 -2.72 -6.01 6.04
N HIS A 234 -1.46 -5.98 5.62
CA HIS A 234 -0.78 -4.75 5.26
C HIS A 234 -1.29 -4.17 3.94
N ASN A 235 -1.45 -5.02 2.93
CA ASN A 235 -1.98 -4.72 1.59
C ASN A 235 -1.15 -3.73 0.75
N ASP A 236 0.05 -3.34 1.24
CA ASP A 236 0.99 -2.46 0.55
C ASP A 236 2.44 -2.91 0.77
N TRP A 237 2.67 -4.21 0.69
CA TRP A 237 3.96 -4.81 1.00
C TRP A 237 4.94 -4.67 -0.15
N HIS A 238 5.80 -3.66 -0.10
CA HIS A 238 6.87 -3.43 -1.08
C HIS A 238 8.11 -2.80 -0.43
N VAL A 239 9.21 -2.80 -1.17
CA VAL A 239 10.55 -2.40 -0.68
C VAL A 239 10.60 -1.05 0.01
N SER A 240 9.82 -0.06 -0.46
CA SER A 240 9.82 1.30 0.11
C SER A 240 9.15 1.38 1.48
N ASN A 241 8.41 0.33 1.88
CA ASN A 241 7.74 0.22 3.17
C ASN A 241 8.53 -0.67 4.16
N LEU A 242 9.76 -1.05 3.81
CA LEU A 242 10.60 -1.93 4.62
C LEU A 242 11.94 -1.26 4.93
N LEU A 243 12.27 -1.14 6.21
CA LEU A 243 13.61 -0.73 6.64
C LEU A 243 14.41 -1.95 7.09
N TRP A 244 15.70 -1.89 6.83
CA TRP A 244 16.58 -3.03 6.96
C TRP A 244 17.69 -2.81 8.00
N ARG A 245 18.24 -3.89 8.54
CA ARG A 245 19.46 -3.87 9.35
C ARG A 245 20.28 -5.12 9.09
N ARG A 246 21.58 -5.02 9.37
CA ARG A 246 22.49 -6.18 9.36
C ARG A 246 22.42 -6.90 10.70
N GLU A 247 22.32 -8.23 10.64
CA GLU A 247 22.49 -9.13 11.78
C GLU A 247 23.52 -10.21 11.39
N GLY A 248 24.79 -10.00 11.75
CA GLY A 248 25.88 -10.82 11.23
C GLY A 248 25.99 -10.68 9.72
N ASP A 249 25.90 -11.81 9.01
CA ASP A 249 25.91 -11.82 7.54
C ASP A 249 24.52 -11.64 6.92
N ALA A 250 23.44 -11.74 7.71
CA ALA A 250 22.09 -11.60 7.24
C ALA A 250 21.61 -10.14 7.18
N THR A 251 20.74 -9.84 6.21
CA THR A 251 19.98 -8.58 6.14
C THR A 251 18.55 -8.90 6.55
N VAL A 252 18.06 -8.28 7.63
CA VAL A 252 16.73 -8.52 8.19
C VAL A 252 15.90 -7.25 8.23
N ILE A 253 14.57 -7.38 8.23
CA ILE A 253 13.66 -6.24 8.36
C ILE A 253 13.71 -5.71 9.79
N ALA A 254 14.06 -4.43 9.92
CA ALA A 254 14.12 -3.68 11.17
C ALA A 254 12.82 -2.96 11.50
N SER A 255 12.08 -2.52 10.48
CA SER A 255 10.76 -1.87 10.66
C SER A 255 9.90 -2.02 9.42
N VAL A 256 8.59 -2.17 9.64
CA VAL A 256 7.54 -2.12 8.62
C VAL A 256 6.84 -0.78 8.72
N LEU A 257 6.69 -0.10 7.58
CA LEU A 257 6.14 1.25 7.45
C LEU A 257 4.81 1.21 6.70
N ASP A 258 4.11 2.34 6.74
CA ASP A 258 2.94 2.70 5.92
C ASP A 258 1.81 1.66 5.89
N PHE A 259 0.96 1.72 6.88
CA PHE A 259 -0.24 0.89 7.01
C PHE A 259 -1.49 1.56 6.39
N GLY A 260 -1.32 2.57 5.54
CA GLY A 260 -2.42 3.32 4.94
C GLY A 260 -3.43 2.46 4.19
N LEU A 261 -2.98 1.37 3.55
CA LEU A 261 -3.82 0.43 2.84
C LEU A 261 -4.34 -0.72 3.72
N ALA A 262 -3.87 -0.83 4.96
CA ALA A 262 -4.22 -1.95 5.84
C ALA A 262 -5.73 -2.05 6.08
N SER A 263 -6.24 -3.27 5.95
CA SER A 263 -7.68 -3.59 6.03
C SER A 263 -7.90 -5.11 6.10
N PRO A 264 -9.11 -5.59 6.43
CA PRO A 264 -9.43 -7.00 6.36
C PRO A 264 -9.56 -7.49 4.89
N THR A 265 -8.54 -8.22 4.44
CA THR A 265 -8.52 -8.98 3.19
C THR A 265 -8.26 -10.47 3.50
N SER A 266 -7.32 -11.11 2.83
CA SER A 266 -6.80 -12.44 3.22
C SER A 266 -5.28 -12.48 3.13
N ALA A 267 -4.69 -13.43 3.81
CA ALA A 267 -3.24 -13.61 3.76
C ALA A 267 -2.72 -13.94 2.35
N LEU A 268 -3.50 -14.63 1.52
CA LEU A 268 -3.13 -14.91 0.14
C LEU A 268 -3.25 -13.68 -0.75
N PHE A 269 -4.25 -12.83 -0.49
CA PHE A 269 -4.40 -11.56 -1.19
C PHE A 269 -3.20 -10.64 -0.92
N ASP A 270 -2.82 -10.46 0.35
CA ASP A 270 -1.67 -9.61 0.72
C ASP A 270 -0.33 -10.19 0.20
N LEU A 271 -0.17 -11.52 0.22
CA LEU A 271 0.98 -12.18 -0.38
C LEU A 271 1.03 -12.00 -1.91
N ALA A 272 -0.13 -12.04 -2.59
CA ALA A 272 -0.22 -11.76 -4.02
C ALA A 272 0.17 -10.31 -4.33
N THR A 273 -0.33 -9.35 -3.53
CA THR A 273 0.07 -7.95 -3.61
C THR A 273 1.58 -7.79 -3.42
N ALA A 274 2.14 -8.49 -2.42
CA ALA A 274 3.58 -8.44 -2.17
C ALA A 274 4.40 -8.97 -3.35
N ILE A 275 3.98 -10.07 -3.98
CA ILE A 275 4.66 -10.61 -5.16
C ILE A 275 4.52 -9.66 -6.36
N GLU A 276 3.32 -9.18 -6.63
CA GLU A 276 3.03 -8.25 -7.73
C GLU A 276 3.91 -7.00 -7.64
N ARG A 277 4.05 -6.41 -6.45
CA ARG A 277 4.80 -5.16 -6.22
C ARG A 277 6.31 -5.33 -6.11
N ASN A 278 6.81 -6.51 -5.83
CA ASN A 278 8.25 -6.75 -5.63
C ASN A 278 8.91 -7.61 -6.72
N ALA A 279 8.14 -8.22 -7.62
CA ALA A 279 8.68 -9.09 -8.67
C ALA A 279 8.46 -8.56 -10.10
N VAL A 280 7.71 -7.46 -10.26
CA VAL A 280 7.46 -6.83 -11.56
C VAL A 280 7.88 -5.37 -11.51
N ALA A 281 8.73 -4.97 -12.45
CA ALA A 281 9.17 -3.57 -12.59
C ALA A 281 8.15 -2.78 -13.40
N TRP A 282 6.99 -2.48 -12.81
CA TRP A 282 5.85 -1.86 -13.47
C TRP A 282 6.17 -0.55 -14.21
N LEU A 283 7.12 0.22 -13.69
CA LEU A 283 7.58 1.48 -14.30
C LEU A 283 8.66 1.29 -15.38
N GLU A 284 9.00 0.04 -15.71
CA GLU A 284 10.07 -0.32 -16.64
C GLU A 284 9.69 -1.51 -17.54
N LEU A 285 8.39 -1.71 -17.77
CA LEU A 285 7.86 -2.85 -18.55
C LEU A 285 8.31 -2.90 -20.00
N ASP A 286 8.75 -1.78 -20.58
CA ASP A 286 9.34 -1.68 -21.91
C ASP A 286 10.70 -2.39 -22.01
N ARG A 287 11.30 -2.78 -20.87
CA ARG A 287 12.55 -3.56 -20.81
C ARG A 287 12.37 -5.05 -21.06
N GLY A 288 11.13 -5.52 -21.28
CA GLY A 288 10.83 -6.92 -21.54
C GLY A 288 11.17 -7.82 -20.34
N ALA A 289 11.84 -8.96 -20.60
CA ALA A 289 12.18 -9.94 -19.55
C ALA A 289 12.99 -9.38 -18.36
N GLN A 290 13.64 -8.25 -18.52
CA GLN A 290 14.34 -7.56 -17.45
C GLN A 290 13.38 -6.88 -16.45
N GLY A 291 12.11 -6.67 -16.83
CA GLY A 291 11.06 -6.14 -15.97
C GLY A 291 10.39 -7.19 -15.07
N VAL A 292 10.72 -8.47 -15.21
CA VAL A 292 10.07 -9.59 -14.50
C VAL A 292 11.09 -10.45 -13.78
N HIS A 293 10.87 -10.66 -12.48
CA HIS A 293 11.78 -11.36 -11.57
C HIS A 293 11.06 -12.54 -10.91
N ALA A 294 10.85 -13.62 -11.67
CA ALA A 294 10.19 -14.84 -11.15
C ALA A 294 10.98 -15.47 -9.98
N ASP A 295 12.30 -15.33 -9.95
CA ASP A 295 13.17 -15.78 -8.87
C ASP A 295 12.92 -15.01 -7.56
N ILE A 296 12.66 -13.70 -7.63
CA ILE A 296 12.22 -12.87 -6.49
C ILE A 296 10.85 -13.32 -5.98
N ALA A 297 9.88 -13.55 -6.88
CA ALA A 297 8.56 -14.07 -6.52
C ALA A 297 8.66 -15.41 -5.77
N LEU A 298 9.46 -16.34 -6.29
CA LEU A 298 9.69 -17.65 -5.67
C LEU A 298 10.44 -17.55 -4.34
N ALA A 299 11.42 -16.66 -4.23
CA ALA A 299 12.16 -16.43 -2.98
C ALA A 299 11.26 -15.84 -1.88
N LEU A 300 10.38 -14.88 -2.24
CA LEU A 300 9.38 -14.32 -1.33
C LEU A 300 8.39 -15.40 -0.86
N LEU A 301 7.88 -16.21 -1.78
CA LEU A 301 7.00 -17.34 -1.47
C LEU A 301 7.70 -18.38 -0.56
N ASP A 302 8.97 -18.71 -0.83
CA ASP A 302 9.77 -19.63 0.01
C ASP A 302 9.91 -19.08 1.44
N GLY A 303 10.30 -17.82 1.58
CA GLY A 303 10.40 -17.16 2.88
C GLY A 303 9.08 -17.18 3.66
N TYR A 304 7.97 -16.91 2.99
CA TYR A 304 6.64 -16.95 3.57
C TYR A 304 6.27 -18.35 4.06
N ARG A 305 6.46 -19.38 3.23
CA ARG A 305 6.10 -20.78 3.53
C ARG A 305 6.87 -21.37 4.71
N ARG A 306 8.06 -20.89 4.99
CA ARG A 306 8.87 -21.33 6.16
C ARG A 306 8.23 -20.95 7.49
N VAL A 307 7.38 -19.92 7.53
CA VAL A 307 6.69 -19.44 8.73
C VAL A 307 5.22 -19.87 8.69
N ARG A 308 4.57 -19.72 7.54
CA ARG A 308 3.18 -20.09 7.32
C ARG A 308 3.06 -21.02 6.11
N PRO A 309 3.04 -22.35 6.32
CA PRO A 309 2.90 -23.31 5.24
C PRO A 309 1.64 -23.07 4.40
N LEU A 310 1.75 -23.28 3.10
CA LEU A 310 0.64 -23.20 2.15
C LEU A 310 0.44 -24.54 1.46
N SER A 311 -0.82 -24.94 1.28
CA SER A 311 -1.17 -26.08 0.44
C SER A 311 -0.97 -25.76 -1.05
N ALA A 312 -0.88 -26.80 -1.89
CA ALA A 312 -0.83 -26.62 -3.33
C ALA A 312 -2.02 -25.82 -3.87
N ALA A 313 -3.24 -26.07 -3.34
CA ALA A 313 -4.43 -25.30 -3.72
C ALA A 313 -4.32 -23.80 -3.39
N GLN A 314 -3.70 -23.46 -2.25
CA GLN A 314 -3.46 -22.08 -1.88
C GLN A 314 -2.39 -21.40 -2.75
N VAL A 315 -1.36 -22.14 -3.17
CA VAL A 315 -0.34 -21.59 -4.10
C VAL A 315 -0.94 -21.37 -5.49
N HIS A 316 -1.82 -22.26 -5.95
CA HIS A 316 -2.56 -22.02 -7.19
C HIS A 316 -3.48 -20.80 -7.09
N LEU A 317 -4.22 -20.66 -5.98
CA LEU A 317 -5.06 -19.46 -5.76
C LEU A 317 -4.21 -18.18 -5.71
N LEU A 318 -3.06 -18.22 -5.04
CA LEU A 318 -2.10 -17.12 -5.00
C LEU A 318 -1.70 -16.66 -6.42
N ALA A 319 -1.32 -17.59 -7.30
CA ALA A 319 -0.95 -17.30 -8.67
C ALA A 319 -2.12 -16.68 -9.45
N ASP A 320 -3.33 -17.22 -9.28
CA ASP A 320 -4.54 -16.77 -9.97
C ASP A 320 -5.01 -15.37 -9.47
N LEU A 321 -4.62 -14.95 -8.26
CA LEU A 321 -4.93 -13.64 -7.72
C LEU A 321 -4.07 -12.52 -8.33
N LEU A 322 -2.83 -12.80 -8.75
CA LEU A 322 -1.91 -11.76 -9.22
C LEU A 322 -2.50 -10.83 -10.30
N PRO A 323 -3.17 -11.33 -11.34
CA PRO A 323 -3.70 -10.48 -12.40
C PRO A 323 -4.79 -9.50 -11.95
N VAL A 324 -5.39 -9.71 -10.80
CA VAL A 324 -6.56 -8.95 -10.33
C VAL A 324 -6.42 -8.39 -8.91
N VAL A 325 -5.31 -8.64 -8.24
CA VAL A 325 -5.11 -8.20 -6.84
C VAL A 325 -5.20 -6.67 -6.68
N HIS A 326 -4.89 -5.92 -7.73
CA HIS A 326 -4.94 -4.46 -7.77
C HIS A 326 -6.35 -3.89 -8.06
N PHE A 327 -7.34 -4.72 -8.38
CA PHE A 327 -8.63 -4.32 -8.96
C PHE A 327 -9.32 -3.19 -8.17
N ASP A 328 -9.64 -3.42 -6.90
CA ASP A 328 -10.35 -2.42 -6.09
C ASP A 328 -9.46 -1.21 -5.75
N PHE A 329 -8.15 -1.46 -5.50
CA PHE A 329 -7.24 -0.37 -5.18
C PHE A 329 -7.04 0.59 -6.36
N ALA A 330 -6.94 0.09 -7.59
CA ALA A 330 -6.88 0.93 -8.79
C ALA A 330 -8.14 1.78 -8.97
N LEU A 331 -9.34 1.22 -8.70
CA LEU A 331 -10.58 2.00 -8.67
C LEU A 331 -10.57 3.05 -7.56
N SER A 332 -9.97 2.76 -6.42
CA SER A 332 -9.78 3.73 -5.33
C SER A 332 -8.84 4.87 -5.71
N GLU A 333 -7.80 4.61 -6.50
CA GLU A 333 -6.94 5.67 -7.06
C GLU A 333 -7.69 6.54 -8.08
N VAL A 334 -8.49 5.94 -8.95
CA VAL A 334 -9.38 6.70 -9.86
C VAL A 334 -10.27 7.64 -9.06
N GLU A 335 -10.90 7.14 -7.99
CA GLU A 335 -11.74 7.93 -7.11
C GLU A 335 -10.97 9.06 -6.41
N TYR A 336 -9.75 8.78 -5.94
CA TYR A 336 -8.87 9.76 -5.32
C TYR A 336 -8.51 10.89 -6.29
N PHE A 337 -8.05 10.56 -7.48
CA PHE A 337 -7.67 11.56 -8.47
C PHE A 337 -8.86 12.37 -8.96
N GLN A 338 -9.99 11.74 -9.24
CA GLN A 338 -11.19 12.44 -9.68
C GLN A 338 -11.80 13.30 -8.57
N GLY A 339 -11.89 12.78 -7.33
CA GLY A 339 -12.63 13.40 -6.26
C GLY A 339 -11.81 14.29 -5.32
N ALA A 340 -10.58 13.87 -4.97
CA ALA A 340 -9.77 14.57 -3.97
C ALA A 340 -8.82 15.59 -4.60
N THR A 341 -8.18 15.26 -5.74
CA THR A 341 -7.24 16.17 -6.42
C THR A 341 -7.86 16.89 -7.61
N GLY A 342 -8.96 16.38 -8.17
CA GLY A 342 -9.60 16.93 -9.37
C GLY A 342 -8.81 16.69 -10.65
N SER A 343 -7.89 15.73 -10.67
CA SER A 343 -7.05 15.39 -11.81
C SER A 343 -7.64 14.24 -12.62
N THR A 344 -8.45 14.55 -13.63
CA THR A 344 -8.95 13.52 -14.58
C THR A 344 -7.81 12.85 -15.35
N ALA A 345 -6.71 13.56 -15.63
CA ALA A 345 -5.57 12.98 -16.32
C ALA A 345 -4.91 11.86 -15.50
N ASP A 346 -4.73 12.05 -14.19
CA ASP A 346 -4.17 11.02 -13.31
C ASP A 346 -5.18 9.89 -13.07
N ALA A 347 -6.49 10.21 -13.00
CA ALA A 347 -7.56 9.21 -12.98
C ALA A 347 -7.54 8.33 -14.24
N ASP A 348 -7.28 8.91 -15.43
CA ASP A 348 -7.11 8.16 -16.68
C ASP A 348 -5.89 7.23 -16.63
N VAL A 349 -4.77 7.65 -16.05
CA VAL A 349 -3.60 6.77 -15.84
C VAL A 349 -3.96 5.61 -14.90
N ALA A 350 -4.58 5.90 -13.76
CA ALA A 350 -5.02 4.86 -12.82
C ALA A 350 -5.99 3.87 -13.47
N TYR A 351 -6.91 4.34 -14.32
CA TYR A 351 -7.87 3.49 -15.01
C TYR A 351 -7.24 2.67 -16.14
N HIS A 352 -6.56 3.33 -17.09
CA HIS A 352 -6.08 2.65 -18.31
C HIS A 352 -4.79 1.88 -18.11
N VAL A 353 -3.84 2.44 -17.35
CA VAL A 353 -2.52 1.82 -17.16
C VAL A 353 -2.53 0.87 -15.97
N PHE A 354 -3.03 1.30 -14.82
CA PHE A 354 -3.00 0.47 -13.63
C PHE A 354 -4.14 -0.56 -13.64
N LEU A 355 -5.41 -0.13 -13.67
CA LEU A 355 -6.55 -1.06 -13.59
C LEU A 355 -6.58 -2.06 -14.75
N LEU A 356 -6.64 -1.55 -15.98
CA LEU A 356 -6.79 -2.40 -17.17
C LEU A 356 -5.44 -2.95 -17.65
N GLY A 357 -4.42 -2.11 -17.63
CA GLY A 357 -3.09 -2.44 -18.18
C GLY A 357 -2.40 -3.55 -17.40
N HIS A 358 -2.42 -3.54 -16.05
CA HIS A 358 -1.82 -4.62 -15.27
C HIS A 358 -2.51 -5.97 -15.53
N ALA A 359 -3.85 -6.02 -15.52
CA ALA A 359 -4.57 -7.25 -15.83
C ALA A 359 -4.28 -7.76 -17.25
N GLN A 360 -4.17 -6.86 -18.23
CA GLN A 360 -3.83 -7.22 -19.61
C GLN A 360 -2.39 -7.71 -19.75
N TRP A 361 -1.45 -7.08 -19.02
CA TRP A 361 -0.04 -7.46 -19.05
C TRP A 361 0.18 -8.94 -18.66
N PHE A 362 -0.60 -9.49 -17.74
CA PHE A 362 -0.51 -10.90 -17.38
C PHE A 362 -0.84 -11.87 -18.53
N ARG A 363 -1.40 -11.37 -19.66
CA ARG A 363 -1.59 -12.18 -20.90
C ARG A 363 -0.33 -12.21 -21.78
N SER A 364 0.66 -11.37 -21.50
CA SER A 364 1.94 -11.37 -22.20
C SER A 364 2.75 -12.65 -21.89
N SER A 365 3.80 -12.90 -22.69
CA SER A 365 4.75 -13.99 -22.43
C SER A 365 5.38 -13.90 -21.04
N ASP A 366 5.71 -12.68 -20.60
CA ASP A 366 6.38 -12.43 -19.34
C ASP A 366 5.44 -12.64 -18.16
N GLY A 367 4.21 -12.11 -18.25
CA GLY A 367 3.16 -12.36 -17.26
C GLY A 367 2.83 -13.86 -17.14
N GLN A 368 2.70 -14.57 -18.27
CA GLN A 368 2.47 -16.01 -18.27
C GLN A 368 3.64 -16.80 -17.69
N THR A 369 4.88 -16.35 -17.91
CA THR A 369 6.08 -16.98 -17.31
C THR A 369 6.06 -16.86 -15.79
N LEU A 370 5.70 -15.68 -15.25
CA LEU A 370 5.57 -15.47 -13.80
C LEU A 370 4.48 -16.36 -13.20
N LEU A 371 3.29 -16.41 -13.83
CA LEU A 371 2.20 -17.26 -13.36
C LEU A 371 2.57 -18.74 -13.40
N ALA A 372 3.19 -19.20 -14.50
CA ALA A 372 3.63 -20.59 -14.64
C ALA A 372 4.68 -20.97 -13.58
N ALA A 373 5.61 -20.08 -13.24
CA ALA A 373 6.61 -20.32 -12.20
C ALA A 373 5.96 -20.50 -10.82
N LEU A 374 4.95 -19.67 -10.49
CA LEU A 374 4.20 -19.80 -9.24
C LEU A 374 3.34 -21.07 -9.21
N HIS A 375 2.64 -21.39 -10.30
CA HIS A 375 1.87 -22.64 -10.39
C HIS A 375 2.76 -23.89 -10.25
N ALA A 376 3.96 -23.86 -10.79
CA ALA A 376 4.92 -24.97 -10.67
C ALA A 376 5.51 -25.11 -9.25
N ALA A 377 5.38 -24.10 -8.40
CA ALA A 377 5.83 -24.12 -7.01
C ALA A 377 4.77 -24.67 -6.03
N ALA A 378 3.59 -25.08 -6.52
CA ALA A 378 2.46 -25.57 -5.74
C ALA A 378 2.68 -26.95 -5.09
#